data_1cf622e702455642c294c2edeb79c31f
#
_entry.id   1cf622e702455642c294c2edeb79c31f
#
_cell.length_a   1.000
_cell.length_b   1.000
_cell.length_c   1.000
_cell.angle_alpha   90.00
_cell.angle_beta   90.00
_cell.angle_gamma   90.00
#
_symmetry.space_group_name_H-M   'P 1'
#
loop_
_entity.id
_entity.type
_entity.pdbx_description
1 polymer ?
#
loop_
_entity_poly.entity_id
_entity_poly.type
_entity_poly.pdbx_seq_one_letter_code
_entity_poly.pdbx_strand_id
1 'polypeptide(L)'
;MKGKAKYRSPVGVMGFTLALFILASAQVAAQSSNAMAPELQKVREALDKYRDPVMAVHDGYFSTLGCVEYPKPGAAGQVPYAAGGMGVHFFNVMLMGKLDPLQPQVLVYQPVGGKLRLVAAEYFIPLSPEVKERPQLFGHPFDGPMVGHHPLMPHEMTHYDLHVWLWKTNPAGLFAPTNPDVKCPKAAYTFQEIAPRLVPHN
;
A
#
# COMPACT_ATOMS: atom_id res chain seq x y z
N MET A 1 92.96 -45.94 -15.83
CA MET A 1 91.80 -46.01 -14.97
C MET A 1 90.83 -44.89 -15.44
N LYS A 2 89.57 -45.22 -15.67
CA LYS A 2 88.59 -44.45 -16.46
C LYS A 2 87.92 -43.35 -15.64
N GLY A 3 88.06 -42.08 -16.07
CA GLY A 3 87.33 -40.97 -15.50
C GLY A 3 86.10 -40.65 -16.37
N LYS A 4 84.94 -40.67 -15.77
CA LYS A 4 83.68 -40.41 -16.45
C LYS A 4 83.42 -38.89 -16.48
N ALA A 5 83.22 -38.37 -17.69
CA ALA A 5 82.73 -37.00 -17.91
C ALA A 5 81.24 -36.88 -17.47
N LYS A 6 80.92 -35.86 -16.67
CA LYS A 6 79.52 -35.48 -16.35
C LYS A 6 79.05 -34.42 -17.31
N TYR A 7 78.03 -34.76 -18.07
CA TYR A 7 77.31 -33.92 -18.95
C TYR A 7 76.33 -33.06 -18.10
N ARG A 8 76.39 -31.73 -18.19
CA ARG A 8 75.43 -30.83 -17.58
C ARG A 8 74.52 -30.31 -18.68
N SER A 9 73.27 -30.64 -18.59
CA SER A 9 72.21 -30.06 -19.44
C SER A 9 71.79 -28.67 -18.91
N PRO A 10 71.57 -27.68 -19.77
CA PRO A 10 71.01 -26.40 -19.31
C PRO A 10 69.49 -26.51 -19.06
N VAL A 11 69.08 -26.11 -17.88
CA VAL A 11 67.69 -25.98 -17.51
C VAL A 11 67.16 -24.66 -18.13
N GLY A 12 66.25 -24.81 -19.12
CA GLY A 12 65.51 -23.68 -19.69
C GLY A 12 64.45 -23.22 -18.69
N VAL A 13 64.57 -21.97 -18.28
CA VAL A 13 63.55 -21.30 -17.48
C VAL A 13 62.47 -20.82 -18.43
N MET A 14 61.37 -21.55 -18.43
CA MET A 14 60.17 -21.19 -19.16
C MET A 14 59.35 -20.21 -18.30
N GLY A 15 59.43 -18.92 -18.62
CA GLY A 15 58.69 -17.88 -17.96
C GLY A 15 57.19 -18.01 -18.27
N PHE A 16 56.41 -18.41 -17.30
CA PHE A 16 54.95 -18.30 -17.35
C PHE A 16 54.53 -16.90 -16.99
N THR A 17 54.20 -16.09 -17.98
CA THR A 17 53.49 -14.80 -17.80
C THR A 17 52.02 -15.12 -17.47
N LEU A 18 51.70 -15.03 -16.20
CA LEU A 18 50.31 -15.14 -15.72
C LEU A 18 49.60 -13.80 -16.05
N ALA A 19 48.80 -13.80 -17.13
CA ALA A 19 47.95 -12.70 -17.45
C ALA A 19 46.75 -12.74 -16.45
N LEU A 20 46.77 -11.82 -15.47
CA LEU A 20 45.64 -11.56 -14.57
C LEU A 20 44.53 -10.87 -15.38
N PHE A 21 43.54 -11.60 -15.82
CA PHE A 21 42.27 -11.02 -16.27
C PHE A 21 41.48 -10.57 -15.03
N ILE A 22 41.53 -9.28 -14.74
CA ILE A 22 40.61 -8.65 -13.77
C ILE A 22 39.25 -8.56 -14.45
N LEU A 23 38.38 -9.52 -14.20
CA LEU A 23 36.96 -9.43 -14.46
C LEU A 23 36.38 -8.38 -13.49
N ALA A 24 36.25 -7.14 -13.96
CA ALA A 24 35.46 -6.14 -13.29
C ALA A 24 33.97 -6.56 -13.38
N SER A 25 33.51 -7.31 -12.37
CA SER A 25 32.08 -7.54 -12.16
C SER A 25 31.46 -6.19 -11.80
N ALA A 26 30.82 -5.55 -12.79
CA ALA A 26 29.91 -4.45 -12.51
C ALA A 26 28.74 -5.02 -11.71
N GLN A 27 28.82 -4.96 -10.40
CA GLN A 27 27.68 -5.12 -9.52
C GLN A 27 26.78 -3.91 -9.77
N VAL A 28 25.79 -4.10 -10.63
CA VAL A 28 24.60 -3.23 -10.63
C VAL A 28 23.94 -3.47 -9.28
N ALA A 29 24.28 -2.62 -8.32
CA ALA A 29 23.53 -2.54 -7.08
C ALA A 29 22.11 -2.14 -7.47
N ALA A 30 21.20 -3.10 -7.47
CA ALA A 30 19.80 -2.82 -7.44
C ALA A 30 19.56 -2.01 -6.15
N GLN A 31 19.60 -0.69 -6.27
CA GLN A 31 19.09 0.19 -5.24
C GLN A 31 17.59 -0.13 -5.15
N SER A 32 17.22 -0.96 -4.18
CA SER A 32 15.86 -1.00 -3.67
C SER A 32 15.60 0.38 -3.08
N SER A 33 15.17 1.30 -3.94
CA SER A 33 14.73 2.60 -3.49
C SER A 33 13.46 2.36 -2.67
N ASN A 34 13.56 2.46 -1.34
CA ASN A 34 12.42 2.65 -0.44
C ASN A 34 11.70 3.97 -0.71
N ALA A 35 11.99 4.63 -1.83
CA ALA A 35 11.36 5.85 -2.24
C ALA A 35 9.96 5.53 -2.78
N MET A 36 8.97 6.24 -2.26
CA MET A 36 7.61 6.23 -2.79
C MET A 36 7.62 6.57 -4.29
N ALA A 37 6.83 5.87 -5.09
CA ALA A 37 6.70 6.17 -6.53
C ALA A 37 6.36 7.66 -6.75
N PRO A 38 6.92 8.33 -7.77
CA PRO A 38 6.73 9.77 -7.98
C PRO A 38 5.25 10.19 -8.06
N GLU A 39 4.40 9.35 -8.61
CA GLU A 39 2.96 9.58 -8.68
C GLU A 39 2.33 9.63 -7.27
N LEU A 40 2.65 8.67 -6.43
CA LEU A 40 2.18 8.62 -5.04
C LEU A 40 2.75 9.75 -4.19
N GLN A 41 3.99 10.14 -4.43
CA GLN A 41 4.61 11.29 -3.79
C GLN A 41 3.83 12.58 -4.12
N LYS A 42 3.46 12.79 -5.38
CA LYS A 42 2.62 13.92 -5.81
C LYS A 42 1.26 13.93 -5.12
N VAL A 43 0.62 12.77 -5.01
CA VAL A 43 -0.66 12.64 -4.28
C VAL A 43 -0.47 13.01 -2.81
N ARG A 44 0.54 12.46 -2.16
CA ARG A 44 0.84 12.75 -0.76
C ARG A 44 1.07 14.23 -0.52
N GLU A 45 1.84 14.90 -1.37
CA GLU A 45 2.09 16.35 -1.28
C GLU A 45 0.82 17.17 -1.44
N ALA A 46 -0.02 16.85 -2.42
CA ALA A 46 -1.30 17.55 -2.65
C ALA A 46 -2.28 17.41 -1.49
N LEU A 47 -2.29 16.27 -0.82
CA LEU A 47 -3.20 15.97 0.29
C LEU A 47 -2.59 16.28 1.67
N ASP A 48 -1.33 16.70 1.78
CA ASP A 48 -0.64 16.91 3.07
C ASP A 48 -1.32 17.99 3.95
N LYS A 49 -2.05 18.94 3.35
CA LYS A 49 -2.87 19.93 4.05
C LYS A 49 -3.93 19.27 4.97
N TYR A 50 -4.39 18.08 4.65
CA TYR A 50 -5.36 17.35 5.44
C TYR A 50 -4.79 16.64 6.66
N ARG A 51 -3.49 16.80 6.96
CA ARG A 51 -2.94 16.47 8.28
C ARG A 51 -3.62 17.27 9.39
N ASP A 52 -4.14 18.45 9.05
CA ASP A 52 -5.10 19.17 9.86
C ASP A 52 -6.53 18.73 9.46
N PRO A 53 -7.25 18.00 10.32
CA PRO A 53 -8.60 17.55 10.01
C PRO A 53 -9.61 18.69 9.85
N VAL A 54 -9.30 19.89 10.36
CA VAL A 54 -10.15 21.08 10.14
C VAL A 54 -10.13 21.51 8.67
N MET A 55 -8.98 21.36 8.01
CA MET A 55 -8.88 21.61 6.57
C MET A 55 -9.69 20.60 5.75
N ALA A 56 -9.74 19.33 6.19
CA ALA A 56 -10.61 18.35 5.56
C ALA A 56 -12.09 18.74 5.68
N VAL A 57 -12.53 19.13 6.87
CA VAL A 57 -13.92 19.60 7.09
C VAL A 57 -14.23 20.84 6.26
N HIS A 58 -13.30 21.81 6.21
CA HIS A 58 -13.44 23.01 5.37
C HIS A 58 -13.65 22.65 3.89
N ASP A 59 -12.93 21.65 3.40
CA ASP A 59 -12.99 21.23 1.98
C ASP A 59 -14.12 20.20 1.70
N GLY A 60 -15.06 20.02 2.65
CA GLY A 60 -16.27 19.22 2.46
C GLY A 60 -16.16 17.75 2.86
N TYR A 61 -15.09 17.36 3.54
CA TYR A 61 -15.00 16.03 4.15
C TYR A 61 -15.64 16.04 5.54
N PHE A 62 -16.36 15.00 5.88
CA PHE A 62 -16.95 14.83 7.21
C PHE A 62 -16.81 13.38 7.70
N SER A 63 -16.68 13.19 9.00
CA SER A 63 -16.57 11.87 9.59
C SER A 63 -17.89 11.12 9.53
N THR A 64 -17.81 9.85 9.13
CA THR A 64 -18.98 9.01 8.99
C THR A 64 -19.50 8.48 10.32
N LEU A 65 -18.69 8.01 11.26
CA LEU A 65 -19.22 7.54 12.55
C LEU A 65 -18.15 7.33 13.62
N GLY A 66 -16.97 6.87 13.25
CA GLY A 66 -15.95 6.59 14.24
C GLY A 66 -14.82 5.71 13.71
N CYS A 67 -14.13 5.07 14.63
CA CYS A 67 -12.98 4.24 14.30
C CYS A 67 -13.40 2.81 14.03
N VAL A 68 -13.04 2.28 12.86
CA VAL A 68 -13.40 0.92 12.42
C VAL A 68 -12.19 0.02 12.46
N GLU A 69 -12.33 -1.17 13.03
CA GLU A 69 -11.32 -2.22 13.04
C GLU A 69 -11.93 -3.59 12.76
N TYR A 70 -11.12 -4.45 12.17
CA TYR A 70 -11.46 -5.83 11.86
C TYR A 70 -10.62 -6.76 12.73
N PRO A 71 -11.20 -7.38 13.77
CA PRO A 71 -10.44 -8.22 14.71
C PRO A 71 -10.00 -9.54 14.10
N LYS A 72 -10.59 -9.93 12.96
CA LYS A 72 -10.29 -11.18 12.23
C LYS A 72 -10.08 -10.90 10.75
N PRO A 73 -9.27 -11.71 10.06
CA PRO A 73 -9.16 -11.62 8.61
C PRO A 73 -10.47 -12.01 7.91
N GLY A 74 -10.64 -11.54 6.68
CA GLY A 74 -11.76 -11.91 5.82
C GLY A 74 -11.79 -13.41 5.54
N ALA A 75 -12.99 -13.99 5.55
CA ALA A 75 -13.23 -15.39 5.25
C ALA A 75 -13.51 -15.61 3.75
N ALA A 76 -13.73 -16.87 3.34
CA ALA A 76 -14.11 -17.19 1.97
C ALA A 76 -15.40 -16.45 1.57
N GLY A 77 -15.39 -15.80 0.38
CA GLY A 77 -16.51 -14.99 -0.13
C GLY A 77 -16.56 -13.56 0.44
N GLN A 78 -15.63 -13.19 1.28
CA GLN A 78 -15.40 -11.82 1.77
C GLN A 78 -14.18 -11.20 1.10
N VAL A 79 -14.06 -9.87 1.22
CA VAL A 79 -12.80 -9.18 0.83
C VAL A 79 -11.67 -9.72 1.72
N PRO A 80 -10.46 -9.96 1.18
CA PRO A 80 -9.36 -10.58 1.91
C PRO A 80 -8.67 -9.59 2.85
N TYR A 81 -9.42 -8.94 3.74
CA TYR A 81 -8.88 -8.04 4.75
C TYR A 81 -7.95 -8.81 5.69
N ALA A 82 -6.81 -8.21 6.02
CA ALA A 82 -6.03 -8.64 7.17
C ALA A 82 -6.73 -8.17 8.46
N ALA A 83 -6.47 -8.83 9.59
CA ALA A 83 -6.87 -8.28 10.88
C ALA A 83 -6.13 -6.96 11.14
N GLY A 84 -6.87 -5.90 11.49
CA GLY A 84 -6.30 -4.56 11.68
C GLY A 84 -7.36 -3.47 11.63
N GLY A 85 -6.93 -2.23 11.82
CA GLY A 85 -7.81 -1.08 11.75
C GLY A 85 -7.84 -0.45 10.35
N MET A 86 -8.97 0.09 9.98
CA MET A 86 -9.05 1.11 8.93
C MET A 86 -8.86 2.50 9.54
N GLY A 87 -9.51 2.79 10.68
CA GLY A 87 -9.47 4.10 11.31
C GLY A 87 -10.81 4.84 11.20
N VAL A 88 -10.74 6.17 11.28
CA VAL A 88 -11.89 7.08 11.13
C VAL A 88 -11.92 7.61 9.71
N HIS A 89 -13.03 7.40 9.03
CA HIS A 89 -13.23 7.85 7.65
C HIS A 89 -13.85 9.25 7.62
N PHE A 90 -13.23 10.14 6.86
CA PHE A 90 -13.76 11.45 6.50
C PHE A 90 -14.13 11.41 5.04
N PHE A 91 -15.41 11.41 4.74
CA PHE A 91 -15.97 11.19 3.41
C PHE A 91 -16.43 12.50 2.76
N ASN A 92 -16.12 12.68 1.48
CA ASN A 92 -16.64 13.79 0.68
C ASN A 92 -17.58 13.27 -0.41
N VAL A 93 -18.89 13.35 -0.15
CA VAL A 93 -19.93 12.84 -1.06
C VAL A 93 -19.97 13.54 -2.41
N MET A 94 -19.44 14.78 -2.51
CA MET A 94 -19.41 15.55 -3.76
C MET A 94 -18.36 15.00 -4.76
N LEU A 95 -17.46 14.16 -4.29
CA LEU A 95 -16.43 13.49 -5.10
C LEU A 95 -16.84 12.08 -5.51
N MET A 96 -17.99 11.59 -5.07
CA MET A 96 -18.45 10.23 -5.34
C MET A 96 -18.49 9.93 -6.85
N GLY A 97 -17.98 8.78 -7.25
CA GLY A 97 -17.96 8.33 -8.65
C GLY A 97 -16.91 9.03 -9.54
N LYS A 98 -16.11 9.94 -8.99
CA LYS A 98 -14.97 10.56 -9.70
C LYS A 98 -13.69 9.80 -9.39
N LEU A 99 -12.93 9.46 -10.41
CA LEU A 99 -11.62 8.83 -10.23
C LEU A 99 -10.52 9.84 -10.55
N ASP A 100 -10.17 10.66 -9.57
CA ASP A 100 -9.07 11.62 -9.63
C ASP A 100 -8.05 11.29 -8.52
N PRO A 101 -6.80 10.98 -8.86
CA PRO A 101 -5.76 10.68 -7.87
C PRO A 101 -5.56 11.77 -6.80
N LEU A 102 -5.84 13.02 -7.13
CA LEU A 102 -5.66 14.17 -6.23
C LEU A 102 -6.92 14.53 -5.43
N GLN A 103 -8.05 13.84 -5.68
CA GLN A 103 -9.33 14.07 -5.05
C GLN A 103 -9.96 12.76 -4.56
N PRO A 104 -9.34 12.08 -3.55
CA PRO A 104 -9.92 10.88 -2.98
C PRO A 104 -11.26 11.18 -2.34
N GLN A 105 -12.21 10.25 -2.40
CA GLN A 105 -13.50 10.39 -1.75
C GLN A 105 -13.39 10.33 -0.24
N VAL A 106 -12.35 9.67 0.28
CA VAL A 106 -12.18 9.42 1.71
C VAL A 106 -10.76 9.77 2.16
N LEU A 107 -10.67 10.42 3.30
CA LEU A 107 -9.44 10.60 4.07
C LEU A 107 -9.54 9.75 5.33
N VAL A 108 -8.54 8.93 5.59
CA VAL A 108 -8.54 8.01 6.73
C VAL A 108 -7.63 8.54 7.83
N TYR A 109 -8.18 8.63 9.03
CA TYR A 109 -7.46 9.11 10.22
C TYR A 109 -7.36 8.03 11.30
N GLN A 110 -6.20 7.98 11.96
CA GLN A 110 -6.02 7.18 13.17
C GLN A 110 -6.12 8.08 14.41
N PRO A 111 -7.00 7.75 15.39
CA PRO A 111 -7.00 8.42 16.69
C PRO A 111 -5.75 8.03 17.48
N VAL A 112 -4.93 9.03 17.87
CA VAL A 112 -3.72 8.83 18.67
C VAL A 112 -3.60 9.96 19.69
N GLY A 113 -3.63 9.64 20.97
CA GLY A 113 -3.45 10.63 22.05
C GLY A 113 -4.48 11.75 21.99
N GLY A 114 -5.74 11.45 21.70
CA GLY A 114 -6.83 12.44 21.62
C GLY A 114 -6.81 13.30 20.34
N LYS A 115 -5.95 12.99 19.36
CA LYS A 115 -5.85 13.68 18.08
C LYS A 115 -6.09 12.73 16.93
N LEU A 116 -6.58 13.25 15.82
CA LEU A 116 -6.69 12.54 14.56
C LEU A 116 -5.41 12.74 13.74
N ARG A 117 -4.80 11.65 13.29
CA ARG A 117 -3.62 11.65 12.42
C ARG A 117 -3.99 11.07 11.08
N LEU A 118 -3.81 11.82 10.01
CA LEU A 118 -4.00 11.33 8.64
C LEU A 118 -3.05 10.15 8.40
N VAL A 119 -3.57 9.03 7.91
CA VAL A 119 -2.80 7.79 7.69
C VAL A 119 -2.92 7.26 6.26
N ALA A 120 -4.10 7.41 5.63
CA ALA A 120 -4.35 6.94 4.28
C ALA A 120 -5.33 7.87 3.52
N ALA A 121 -5.34 7.73 2.21
CA ALA A 121 -6.43 8.15 1.33
C ALA A 121 -7.16 6.90 0.84
N GLU A 122 -8.46 7.04 0.52
CA GLU A 122 -9.26 5.97 -0.03
C GLU A 122 -10.08 6.50 -1.20
N TYR A 123 -10.11 5.72 -2.26
CA TYR A 123 -10.88 5.98 -3.48
C TYR A 123 -12.06 5.02 -3.52
N PHE A 124 -13.24 5.56 -3.79
CA PHE A 124 -14.51 4.85 -3.68
C PHE A 124 -15.31 4.99 -4.98
N ILE A 125 -15.71 3.86 -5.56
CA ILE A 125 -16.51 3.82 -6.80
C ILE A 125 -17.75 2.96 -6.55
N PRO A 126 -18.95 3.57 -6.51
CA PRO A 126 -20.20 2.80 -6.47
C PRO A 126 -20.29 1.87 -7.68
N LEU A 127 -20.73 0.63 -7.46
CA LEU A 127 -21.04 -0.26 -8.57
C LEU A 127 -22.30 0.24 -9.28
N SER A 128 -22.17 0.52 -10.56
CA SER A 128 -23.27 0.99 -11.42
C SER A 128 -23.15 0.38 -12.81
N PRO A 129 -24.20 0.44 -13.63
CA PRO A 129 -24.14 -0.07 -15.01
C PRO A 129 -23.07 0.58 -15.90
N GLU A 130 -22.57 1.75 -15.53
CA GLU A 130 -21.50 2.47 -16.24
C GLU A 130 -20.12 1.89 -15.91
N VAL A 131 -19.94 1.23 -14.77
CA VAL A 131 -18.69 0.58 -14.36
C VAL A 131 -18.60 -0.77 -15.05
N LYS A 132 -18.02 -0.81 -16.25
CA LYS A 132 -17.95 -2.03 -17.08
C LYS A 132 -16.82 -2.97 -16.69
N GLU A 133 -15.77 -2.44 -16.06
CA GLU A 133 -14.59 -3.18 -15.67
C GLU A 133 -14.19 -2.78 -14.24
N ARG A 134 -13.43 -3.66 -13.59
CA ARG A 134 -12.88 -3.36 -12.27
C ARG A 134 -11.99 -2.13 -12.34
N PRO A 135 -12.26 -1.08 -11.56
CA PRO A 135 -11.44 0.13 -11.57
C PRO A 135 -9.99 -0.17 -11.14
N GLN A 136 -9.07 0.65 -11.64
CA GLN A 136 -7.66 0.60 -11.27
C GLN A 136 -7.14 2.02 -11.06
N LEU A 137 -6.21 2.17 -10.11
CA LEU A 137 -5.48 3.41 -9.88
C LEU A 137 -4.06 3.06 -9.40
N PHE A 138 -3.06 3.83 -9.79
CA PHE A 138 -1.65 3.57 -9.45
C PHE A 138 -1.15 2.17 -9.90
N GLY A 139 -1.71 1.62 -10.98
CA GLY A 139 -1.42 0.26 -11.43
C GLY A 139 -1.98 -0.84 -10.52
N HIS A 140 -2.85 -0.50 -9.56
CA HIS A 140 -3.45 -1.43 -8.62
C HIS A 140 -4.98 -1.52 -8.81
N PRO A 141 -5.57 -2.72 -8.89
CA PRO A 141 -7.02 -2.88 -8.97
C PRO A 141 -7.67 -2.56 -7.63
N PHE A 142 -8.85 -1.97 -7.67
CA PHE A 142 -9.69 -1.76 -6.48
C PHE A 142 -10.13 -3.09 -5.87
N ASP A 143 -10.35 -3.12 -4.56
CA ASP A 143 -11.02 -4.22 -3.88
C ASP A 143 -12.52 -4.25 -4.19
N GLY A 144 -13.12 -5.41 -4.13
CA GLY A 144 -14.54 -5.58 -4.45
C GLY A 144 -14.80 -6.24 -5.83
N PRO A 145 -16.04 -6.11 -6.39
CA PRO A 145 -17.14 -5.36 -5.78
C PRO A 145 -17.64 -6.04 -4.51
N MET A 146 -18.04 -5.23 -3.55
CA MET A 146 -18.48 -5.70 -2.23
C MET A 146 -19.77 -5.01 -1.79
N VAL A 147 -20.52 -5.65 -0.90
CA VAL A 147 -21.66 -5.01 -0.24
C VAL A 147 -21.22 -3.88 0.65
N GLY A 148 -22.08 -2.89 0.86
CA GLY A 148 -21.85 -1.87 1.88
C GLY A 148 -21.70 -2.49 3.26
N HIS A 149 -20.90 -1.88 4.12
CA HIS A 149 -20.60 -2.42 5.44
C HIS A 149 -20.77 -1.37 6.52
N HIS A 150 -21.54 -1.75 7.54
CA HIS A 150 -21.74 -0.91 8.71
C HIS A 150 -20.41 -0.72 9.48
N PRO A 151 -20.26 0.40 10.17
CA PRO A 151 -21.16 1.55 10.21
C PRO A 151 -20.89 2.57 9.09
N LEU A 152 -19.99 2.26 8.14
CA LEU A 152 -19.48 3.23 7.16
C LEU A 152 -20.53 3.59 6.11
N MET A 153 -21.31 2.61 5.66
CA MET A 153 -22.32 2.80 4.61
C MET A 153 -23.44 1.76 4.65
N PRO A 154 -24.60 2.05 4.01
CA PRO A 154 -25.69 1.10 3.91
C PRO A 154 -25.27 -0.18 3.16
N HIS A 155 -25.79 -1.34 3.62
CA HIS A 155 -25.49 -2.66 3.05
C HIS A 155 -25.85 -2.77 1.56
N GLU A 156 -26.85 -2.05 1.10
CA GLU A 156 -27.31 -2.04 -0.30
C GLU A 156 -26.36 -1.29 -1.25
N MET A 157 -25.47 -0.46 -0.71
CA MET A 157 -24.50 0.28 -1.52
C MET A 157 -23.34 -0.62 -1.88
N THR A 158 -23.45 -1.30 -3.02
CA THR A 158 -22.34 -2.09 -3.55
C THR A 158 -21.28 -1.19 -4.19
N HIS A 159 -20.01 -1.52 -4.00
CA HIS A 159 -18.94 -0.64 -4.41
C HIS A 159 -17.60 -1.36 -4.60
N TYR A 160 -16.66 -0.60 -5.14
CA TYR A 160 -15.23 -0.85 -5.13
C TYR A 160 -14.53 0.21 -4.26
N ASP A 161 -13.49 -0.17 -3.55
CA ASP A 161 -12.60 0.78 -2.87
C ASP A 161 -11.12 0.48 -3.10
N LEU A 162 -10.27 1.47 -2.84
CA LEU A 162 -8.83 1.33 -2.87
C LEU A 162 -8.22 2.21 -1.78
N HIS A 163 -7.66 1.61 -0.76
CA HIS A 163 -6.87 2.30 0.25
C HIS A 163 -5.44 2.56 -0.24
N VAL A 164 -4.87 3.71 0.13
CA VAL A 164 -3.48 4.05 -0.14
C VAL A 164 -2.83 4.65 1.12
N TRP A 165 -1.95 3.90 1.77
CA TRP A 165 -1.32 4.27 3.05
C TRP A 165 -0.12 5.20 2.85
N LEU A 166 -0.37 6.49 2.65
CA LEU A 166 0.65 7.47 2.30
C LEU A 166 1.40 8.06 3.51
N TRP A 167 0.79 8.08 4.71
CA TRP A 167 1.37 8.72 5.91
C TRP A 167 1.69 7.74 7.04
N LYS A 168 1.32 6.49 6.88
CA LYS A 168 1.64 5.41 7.82
C LYS A 168 2.01 4.16 7.04
N THR A 169 3.18 3.60 7.35
CA THR A 169 3.57 2.30 6.80
C THR A 169 2.52 1.26 7.15
N ASN A 170 2.16 0.43 6.19
CA ASN A 170 1.26 -0.69 6.37
C ASN A 170 2.01 -2.01 6.15
N PRO A 171 2.21 -2.84 7.19
CA PRO A 171 2.87 -4.14 7.03
C PRO A 171 2.14 -5.10 6.10
N ALA A 172 0.82 -4.94 5.93
CA ALA A 172 0.02 -5.75 5.01
C ALA A 172 0.14 -5.29 3.55
N GLY A 173 0.75 -4.12 3.30
CA GLY A 173 0.96 -3.56 1.97
C GLY A 173 0.41 -2.14 1.82
N LEU A 174 0.99 -1.40 0.86
CA LEU A 174 0.63 0.01 0.59
C LEU A 174 -0.86 0.18 0.24
N PHE A 175 -1.44 -0.79 -0.44
CA PHE A 175 -2.82 -0.79 -0.93
C PHE A 175 -3.75 -1.73 -0.15
N ALA A 176 -3.28 -2.34 0.95
CA ALA A 176 -4.12 -3.23 1.73
C ALA A 176 -5.26 -2.46 2.42
N PRO A 177 -6.48 -2.99 2.47
CA PRO A 177 -7.65 -2.30 3.02
C PRO A 177 -7.52 -1.98 4.50
N THR A 178 -6.84 -2.83 5.27
CA THR A 178 -6.62 -2.68 6.71
C THR A 178 -5.14 -2.59 7.04
N ASN A 179 -4.83 -1.99 8.19
CA ASN A 179 -3.47 -1.87 8.68
C ASN A 179 -3.36 -2.49 10.09
N PRO A 180 -2.55 -3.55 10.28
CA PRO A 180 -2.37 -4.18 11.59
C PRO A 180 -1.86 -3.23 12.69
N ASP A 181 -1.19 -2.13 12.29
CA ASP A 181 -0.62 -1.14 13.20
C ASP A 181 -1.56 0.06 13.45
N VAL A 182 -2.74 0.07 12.84
CA VAL A 182 -3.83 0.99 13.18
C VAL A 182 -4.69 0.35 14.25
N LYS A 183 -4.84 1.03 15.38
CA LYS A 183 -5.65 0.59 16.50
C LYS A 183 -6.69 1.64 16.84
N CYS A 184 -7.93 1.21 16.99
CA CYS A 184 -8.99 2.03 17.51
C CYS A 184 -8.90 2.08 19.04
N PRO A 185 -9.16 3.22 19.67
CA PRO A 185 -9.20 3.31 21.14
C PRO A 185 -10.43 2.56 21.68
N LYS A 186 -10.36 2.11 22.92
CA LYS A 186 -11.54 1.56 23.61
C LYS A 186 -12.50 2.70 23.96
N ALA A 187 -13.42 3.01 23.05
CA ALA A 187 -14.37 4.11 23.18
C ALA A 187 -15.71 3.75 22.51
N ALA A 188 -16.77 4.49 22.83
CA ALA A 188 -18.11 4.27 22.29
C ALA A 188 -18.19 4.46 20.75
N TYR A 189 -17.23 5.16 20.16
CA TYR A 189 -17.12 5.36 18.71
C TYR A 189 -16.19 4.34 18.01
N THR A 190 -15.86 3.23 18.69
CA THR A 190 -15.07 2.13 18.07
C THR A 190 -15.99 1.01 17.67
N PHE A 191 -15.90 0.62 16.42
CA PHE A 191 -16.69 -0.42 15.81
C PHE A 191 -15.79 -1.58 15.41
N GLN A 192 -16.14 -2.79 15.87
CA GLN A 192 -15.49 -4.02 15.45
C GLN A 192 -16.37 -4.71 14.41
N GLU A 193 -15.84 -4.84 13.21
CA GLU A 193 -16.59 -5.30 12.05
C GLU A 193 -16.01 -6.60 11.48
N ILE A 194 -16.77 -7.21 10.59
CA ILE A 194 -16.32 -8.33 9.76
C ILE A 194 -16.12 -7.84 8.32
N ALA A 195 -15.17 -8.44 7.61
CA ALA A 195 -14.90 -8.08 6.22
C ALA A 195 -16.18 -8.22 5.37
N PRO A 196 -16.46 -7.25 4.47
CA PRO A 196 -17.65 -7.26 3.65
C PRO A 196 -17.66 -8.43 2.66
N ARG A 197 -18.86 -8.85 2.30
CA ARG A 197 -19.07 -9.92 1.33
C ARG A 197 -18.82 -9.41 -0.10
N LEU A 198 -18.06 -10.19 -0.88
CA LEU A 198 -17.92 -9.97 -2.31
C LEU A 198 -19.23 -10.25 -3.04
N VAL A 199 -19.48 -9.49 -4.10
CA VAL A 199 -20.61 -9.70 -5.01
C VAL A 199 -20.10 -9.89 -6.44
N PRO A 200 -20.86 -10.53 -7.34
CA PRO A 200 -20.50 -10.59 -8.76
C PRO A 200 -20.42 -9.19 -9.37
N HIS A 201 -19.48 -9.00 -10.27
CA HIS A 201 -19.52 -7.89 -11.20
C HIS A 201 -20.34 -8.34 -12.41
N ASN A 202 -21.51 -7.77 -12.59
CA ASN A 202 -22.44 -8.12 -13.68
C ASN A 202 -22.13 -7.32 -14.94
#